data_611596b40d1d3893beb6369129b8dfb3
#
_entry.id   611596b40d1d3893beb6369129b8dfb3
#
_cell.length_a   1.000
_cell.length_b   1.000
_cell.length_c   1.000
_cell.angle_alpha   90.00
_cell.angle_beta   90.00
_cell.angle_gamma   90.00
#
_symmetry.space_group_name_H-M   'P 1'
#
loop_
_entity.id
_entity.type
_entity.pdbx_description
1 polymer ?
#
loop_
_entity_poly.entity_id
_entity_poly.type
_entity_poly.pdbx_seq_one_letter_code
_entity_poly.pdbx_strand_id
1 'polypeptide(L)'
;ANVTFYDVPQSHKEMEKVDADKGQQVGYKNCSFRSHDGKASTYDAPGAFWDEEDPKHYKWTEAYDACPQLASMLDWFECPIARVRVFQQQPGHVMATHSDFDNQKGTELGETLRIFVQLNENKGDFHYRFQTADSDVSIQLQKGQFLIFNPDHTGHQTQNLTDIPRNAFMLVVKRNAWLDSLTKNETMTFININELAKKREVV
;
A
#
# COMPACT_ATOMS: atom_id res chain seq x y z
N ALA A 1 -11.38 -15.33 -7.41
CA ALA A 1 -10.55 -14.93 -8.54
C ALA A 1 -9.10 -15.17 -8.19
N ASN A 2 -8.34 -15.79 -9.08
CA ASN A 2 -6.92 -16.06 -8.86
C ASN A 2 -6.13 -14.87 -9.42
N VAL A 3 -5.53 -14.11 -8.53
CA VAL A 3 -4.58 -13.05 -8.87
C VAL A 3 -3.20 -13.68 -9.04
N THR A 4 -2.50 -13.39 -10.12
CA THR A 4 -1.13 -13.83 -10.32
C THR A 4 -0.18 -12.88 -9.61
N PHE A 5 0.66 -13.42 -8.72
CA PHE A 5 1.68 -12.66 -8.02
C PHE A 5 3.04 -12.81 -8.69
N TYR A 6 3.72 -11.70 -8.85
CA TYR A 6 5.06 -11.59 -9.45
C TYR A 6 6.08 -11.25 -8.38
N ASP A 7 7.29 -11.79 -8.52
CA ASP A 7 8.39 -11.48 -7.61
C ASP A 7 8.83 -10.00 -7.77
N VAL A 8 9.08 -9.34 -6.66
CA VAL A 8 9.62 -7.99 -6.66
C VAL A 8 11.14 -8.07 -6.88
N PRO A 9 11.71 -7.21 -7.74
CA PRO A 9 13.15 -7.22 -7.98
C PRO A 9 13.98 -7.02 -6.72
N GLN A 10 15.02 -7.85 -6.54
CA GLN A 10 15.89 -7.83 -5.36
C GLN A 10 16.69 -6.52 -5.18
N SER A 11 16.84 -5.76 -6.23
CA SER A 11 17.51 -4.45 -6.21
C SER A 11 16.68 -3.35 -5.52
N HIS A 12 15.43 -3.65 -5.16
CA HIS A 12 14.58 -2.69 -4.48
C HIS A 12 15.05 -2.48 -3.05
N LYS A 13 15.17 -1.22 -2.61
CA LYS A 13 15.65 -0.85 -1.26
C LYS A 13 14.81 -1.45 -0.13
N GLU A 14 13.53 -1.75 -0.44
CA GLU A 14 12.56 -2.32 0.50
C GLU A 14 12.72 -3.82 0.72
N MET A 15 13.58 -4.47 -0.06
CA MET A 15 13.85 -5.90 0.00
C MET A 15 15.03 -6.18 0.94
N GLU A 16 14.81 -6.15 2.25
CA GLU A 16 15.80 -6.64 3.20
C GLU A 16 15.74 -8.15 3.40
N LYS A 17 16.91 -8.75 3.58
CA LYS A 17 17.06 -10.16 3.91
C LYS A 17 16.66 -10.37 5.36
N VAL A 18 15.61 -11.10 5.62
CA VAL A 18 15.16 -11.41 6.98
C VAL A 18 15.61 -12.77 7.37
N ASP A 19 16.32 -13.56 6.95
CA ASP A 19 16.88 -14.77 7.54
C ASP A 19 18.14 -15.24 6.78
N ALA A 20 19.27 -14.68 7.15
CA ALA A 20 20.57 -15.10 6.62
C ALA A 20 20.87 -16.59 6.91
N ASP A 21 20.30 -17.13 7.97
CA ASP A 21 20.56 -18.52 8.40
C ASP A 21 19.78 -19.57 7.60
N LYS A 22 18.67 -19.17 6.93
CA LYS A 22 17.86 -20.10 6.13
C LYS A 22 18.14 -20.06 4.65
N GLY A 23 19.00 -19.17 4.18
CA GLY A 23 19.35 -19.04 2.77
C GLY A 23 18.17 -18.69 1.84
N GLN A 24 17.00 -18.43 2.38
CA GLN A 24 15.81 -18.06 1.63
C GLN A 24 15.67 -16.55 1.60
N GLN A 25 15.54 -16.01 0.41
CA GLN A 25 15.11 -14.64 0.23
C GLN A 25 13.61 -14.58 0.53
N VAL A 26 13.29 -14.17 1.74
CA VAL A 26 11.93 -13.91 2.15
C VAL A 26 11.63 -12.49 1.72
N GLY A 27 10.72 -12.34 0.79
CA GLY A 27 10.37 -11.04 0.24
C GLY A 27 8.87 -10.84 0.20
N TYR A 28 8.44 -9.96 -0.64
CA TYR A 28 7.04 -9.88 -1.01
C TYR A 28 6.86 -9.99 -2.52
N LYS A 29 5.67 -10.43 -2.90
CA LYS A 29 5.22 -10.52 -4.28
C LYS A 29 4.23 -9.41 -4.55
N ASN A 30 4.12 -9.03 -5.80
CA ASN A 30 3.27 -7.95 -6.27
C ASN A 30 2.34 -8.40 -7.38
N CYS A 31 1.15 -7.82 -7.40
CA CYS A 31 0.27 -7.80 -8.55
C CYS A 31 -0.31 -6.40 -8.70
N SER A 32 0.07 -5.70 -9.76
CA SER A 32 -0.43 -4.37 -10.03
C SER A 32 -1.78 -4.40 -10.73
N PHE A 33 -2.75 -3.70 -10.17
CA PHE A 33 -4.08 -3.44 -10.77
C PHE A 33 -4.03 -2.19 -11.63
N ARG A 34 -3.17 -1.26 -11.25
CA ARG A 34 -2.91 -0.05 -12.03
C ARG A 34 -1.42 0.25 -11.97
N SER A 35 -0.78 0.32 -13.13
CA SER A 35 0.65 0.53 -13.28
C SER A 35 0.95 1.53 -14.40
N HIS A 36 2.16 2.05 -14.43
CA HIS A 36 2.58 3.02 -15.43
C HIS A 36 2.49 2.47 -16.86
N ASP A 37 2.87 1.23 -17.09
CA ASP A 37 2.87 0.59 -18.42
C ASP A 37 1.62 -0.27 -18.70
N GLY A 38 0.73 -0.42 -17.72
CA GLY A 38 -0.49 -1.22 -17.83
C GLY A 38 -0.29 -2.73 -17.67
N LYS A 39 0.82 -3.18 -17.07
CA LYS A 39 1.07 -4.60 -16.82
C LYS A 39 0.96 -4.95 -15.34
N ALA A 40 0.32 -6.08 -15.04
CA ALA A 40 0.17 -6.56 -13.68
C ALA A 40 1.52 -6.97 -13.01
N SER A 41 2.51 -7.34 -13.81
CA SER A 41 3.85 -7.69 -13.33
C SER A 41 4.71 -6.49 -12.95
N THR A 42 4.34 -5.27 -13.35
CA THR A 42 5.14 -4.08 -13.10
C THR A 42 5.05 -3.66 -11.65
N TYR A 43 6.20 -3.60 -11.00
CA TYR A 43 6.32 -3.12 -9.62
C TYR A 43 6.46 -1.60 -9.57
N ASP A 44 7.43 -1.05 -10.30
CA ASP A 44 7.69 0.38 -10.42
C ASP A 44 7.88 0.80 -11.87
N ALA A 45 7.66 2.08 -12.14
CA ALA A 45 8.02 2.66 -13.42
C ALA A 45 9.55 2.78 -13.53
N PRO A 46 10.17 2.40 -14.66
CA PRO A 46 11.57 2.68 -14.91
C PRO A 46 11.82 4.18 -14.82
N GLY A 47 12.77 4.58 -13.97
CA GLY A 47 13.02 5.99 -13.71
C GLY A 47 11.82 6.67 -13.04
N ALA A 48 11.08 5.94 -12.25
CA ALA A 48 9.92 6.44 -11.53
C ALA A 48 10.30 7.74 -10.82
N PHE A 49 9.89 8.77 -11.43
CA PHE A 49 9.98 10.10 -10.87
C PHE A 49 8.77 10.23 -9.97
N TRP A 50 9.07 10.31 -8.74
CA TRP A 50 8.12 10.51 -7.68
C TRP A 50 7.28 11.77 -7.89
N ASP A 51 7.79 12.68 -8.72
CA ASP A 51 7.13 13.92 -9.15
C ASP A 51 5.90 13.68 -10.02
N GLU A 52 5.70 12.46 -10.54
CA GLU A 52 4.65 12.18 -11.52
C GLU A 52 3.67 11.10 -11.05
N GLU A 53 3.35 11.00 -9.77
CA GLU A 53 2.23 10.17 -9.32
C GLU A 53 0.88 10.79 -9.74
N ASP A 54 0.83 11.38 -10.92
CA ASP A 54 -0.40 11.85 -11.53
C ASP A 54 -1.19 10.65 -12.07
N PRO A 55 -2.46 10.49 -11.69
CA PRO A 55 -3.31 9.41 -12.17
C PRO A 55 -3.35 9.22 -13.69
N LYS A 56 -3.15 10.29 -14.46
CA LYS A 56 -3.15 10.23 -15.93
C LYS A 56 -2.03 9.35 -16.52
N HIS A 57 -0.92 9.15 -15.79
CA HIS A 57 0.22 8.35 -16.25
C HIS A 57 0.06 6.86 -15.96
N TYR A 58 -1.01 6.47 -15.28
CA TYR A 58 -1.26 5.08 -14.89
C TYR A 58 -2.41 4.46 -15.67
N LYS A 59 -2.26 3.20 -16.05
CA LYS A 59 -3.22 2.41 -16.82
C LYS A 59 -3.72 1.24 -16.00
N TRP A 60 -4.97 0.87 -16.17
CA TRP A 60 -5.50 -0.37 -15.63
C TRP A 60 -4.84 -1.56 -16.31
N THR A 61 -4.66 -2.64 -15.57
CA THR A 61 -4.01 -3.86 -16.01
C THR A 61 -5.03 -4.99 -16.20
N GLU A 62 -4.58 -6.08 -16.78
CA GLU A 62 -5.37 -7.31 -16.91
C GLU A 62 -5.84 -7.88 -15.55
N ALA A 63 -5.12 -7.60 -14.47
CA ALA A 63 -5.50 -8.03 -13.12
C ALA A 63 -6.74 -7.31 -12.60
N TYR A 64 -6.95 -6.05 -12.99
CA TYR A 64 -8.15 -5.31 -12.66
C TYR A 64 -9.41 -6.00 -13.24
N ASP A 65 -9.36 -6.37 -14.50
CA ASP A 65 -10.48 -7.05 -15.19
C ASP A 65 -10.69 -8.48 -14.65
N ALA A 66 -9.61 -9.16 -14.29
CA ALA A 66 -9.66 -10.52 -13.77
C ALA A 66 -10.19 -10.62 -12.32
N CYS A 67 -10.24 -9.51 -11.57
CA CYS A 67 -10.63 -9.50 -10.18
C CYS A 67 -11.69 -8.43 -9.85
N PRO A 68 -12.92 -8.56 -10.37
CA PRO A 68 -13.95 -7.53 -10.22
C PRO A 68 -14.33 -7.22 -8.78
N GLN A 69 -14.18 -8.17 -7.87
CA GLN A 69 -14.46 -7.94 -6.43
C GLN A 69 -13.47 -6.98 -5.78
N LEU A 70 -12.17 -7.06 -6.12
CA LEU A 70 -11.18 -6.09 -5.67
C LEU A 70 -11.31 -4.78 -6.44
N ALA A 71 -11.64 -4.85 -7.73
CA ALA A 71 -11.89 -3.68 -8.56
C ALA A 71 -13.03 -2.83 -8.00
N SER A 72 -14.15 -3.45 -7.61
CA SER A 72 -15.31 -2.74 -7.04
C SER A 72 -14.99 -2.05 -5.69
N MET A 73 -13.98 -2.52 -4.96
CA MET A 73 -13.51 -1.82 -3.77
C MET A 73 -12.96 -0.43 -4.08
N LEU A 74 -12.41 -0.23 -5.28
CA LEU A 74 -11.81 1.05 -5.68
C LEU A 74 -12.87 2.15 -5.82
N ASP A 75 -14.11 1.81 -6.14
CA ASP A 75 -15.22 2.73 -6.22
C ASP A 75 -15.59 3.36 -4.87
N TRP A 76 -15.09 2.80 -3.78
CA TRP A 76 -15.31 3.35 -2.43
C TRP A 76 -14.41 4.53 -2.11
N PHE A 77 -13.35 4.73 -2.88
CA PHE A 77 -12.38 5.80 -2.67
C PHE A 77 -12.69 6.98 -3.59
N GLU A 78 -13.29 8.02 -3.04
CA GLU A 78 -13.67 9.23 -3.77
C GLU A 78 -12.49 10.19 -3.97
N CYS A 79 -11.37 9.65 -4.42
CA CYS A 79 -10.14 10.39 -4.65
C CYS A 79 -9.45 9.96 -5.95
N PRO A 80 -8.62 10.80 -6.55
CA PRO A 80 -7.83 10.42 -7.70
C PRO A 80 -6.81 9.34 -7.32
N ILE A 81 -6.88 8.18 -7.98
CA ILE A 81 -6.02 7.03 -7.71
C ILE A 81 -4.95 6.96 -8.79
N ALA A 82 -3.69 6.96 -8.40
CA ALA A 82 -2.57 6.76 -9.31
C ALA A 82 -2.24 5.27 -9.43
N ARG A 83 -1.46 4.74 -8.53
CA ARG A 83 -1.01 3.34 -8.53
C ARG A 83 -1.88 2.48 -7.63
N VAL A 84 -2.13 1.25 -8.06
CA VAL A 84 -2.89 0.27 -7.27
C VAL A 84 -2.21 -1.09 -7.38
N ARG A 85 -1.95 -1.73 -6.24
CA ARG A 85 -1.37 -3.07 -6.22
C ARG A 85 -1.78 -3.90 -5.01
N VAL A 86 -1.80 -5.22 -5.18
CA VAL A 86 -1.90 -6.17 -4.09
C VAL A 86 -0.51 -6.66 -3.75
N PHE A 87 -0.13 -6.55 -2.49
CA PHE A 87 1.06 -7.19 -1.95
C PHE A 87 0.73 -8.55 -1.37
N GLN A 88 1.63 -9.49 -1.58
CA GLN A 88 1.70 -10.70 -0.79
C GLN A 88 3.05 -10.73 -0.07
N GLN A 89 3.05 -10.34 1.19
CA GLN A 89 4.24 -10.39 2.04
C GLN A 89 4.41 -11.81 2.58
N GLN A 90 5.57 -12.39 2.34
CA GLN A 90 5.86 -13.77 2.71
C GLN A 90 5.99 -13.96 4.23
N PRO A 91 5.78 -15.18 4.75
CA PRO A 91 6.01 -15.51 6.15
C PRO A 91 7.41 -15.11 6.64
N GLY A 92 7.49 -14.48 7.82
CA GLY A 92 8.75 -14.03 8.42
C GLY A 92 9.37 -12.79 7.79
N HIS A 93 8.77 -12.21 6.75
CA HIS A 93 9.33 -11.03 6.10
C HIS A 93 9.11 -9.75 6.92
N VAL A 94 10.18 -9.00 7.10
CA VAL A 94 10.18 -7.65 7.66
C VAL A 94 10.73 -6.70 6.59
N MET A 95 9.91 -5.73 6.19
CA MET A 95 10.35 -4.67 5.28
C MET A 95 11.22 -3.68 6.06
N ALA A 96 12.29 -3.18 5.45
CA ALA A 96 13.10 -2.11 6.05
C ALA A 96 12.25 -0.86 6.34
N THR A 97 12.58 -0.20 7.44
CA THR A 97 12.01 1.13 7.70
C THR A 97 12.54 2.11 6.66
N HIS A 98 11.62 2.78 5.97
CA HIS A 98 11.95 3.78 4.96
C HIS A 98 10.86 4.87 4.95
N SER A 99 11.18 6.00 4.37
CA SER A 99 10.23 6.97 3.87
C SER A 99 10.30 7.00 2.34
N ASP A 100 9.19 7.29 1.68
CA ASP A 100 9.13 7.15 0.22
C ASP A 100 9.96 8.23 -0.50
N PHE A 101 10.19 9.39 0.14
CA PHE A 101 10.72 10.58 -0.52
C PHE A 101 11.96 11.20 0.17
N ASP A 102 12.75 10.40 0.83
CA ASP A 102 13.86 10.81 1.71
C ASP A 102 14.88 11.81 1.13
N ASN A 103 14.85 12.12 -0.16
CA ASN A 103 15.86 13.00 -0.77
C ASN A 103 15.38 13.82 -1.96
N GLN A 104 14.09 14.00 -2.19
CA GLN A 104 13.62 14.70 -3.36
C GLN A 104 13.29 16.17 -3.07
N LYS A 105 14.16 17.02 -3.52
CA LYS A 105 13.93 18.47 -3.55
C LYS A 105 12.88 18.76 -4.61
N GLY A 106 11.74 19.32 -4.23
CA GLY A 106 10.81 19.94 -5.15
C GLY A 106 9.41 19.33 -5.26
N THR A 107 9.14 18.20 -4.59
CA THR A 107 7.76 17.74 -4.44
C THR A 107 7.05 18.55 -3.36
N GLU A 108 5.88 19.06 -3.65
CA GLU A 108 5.00 19.61 -2.61
C GLU A 108 4.58 18.46 -1.70
N LEU A 109 5.23 18.39 -0.55
CA LEU A 109 5.02 17.38 0.47
C LEU A 109 3.54 17.36 0.87
N GLY A 110 2.92 16.19 0.81
CA GLY A 110 1.56 15.98 1.28
C GLY A 110 0.47 15.97 0.20
N GLU A 111 0.81 16.10 -1.08
CA GLU A 111 -0.18 15.90 -2.15
C GLU A 111 -0.54 14.44 -2.39
N THR A 112 0.38 13.52 -2.06
CA THR A 112 0.22 12.10 -2.30
C THR A 112 0.13 11.35 -0.98
N LEU A 113 -0.90 10.54 -0.83
CA LEU A 113 -1.13 9.70 0.34
C LEU A 113 -1.07 8.22 -0.04
N ARG A 114 -0.83 7.37 0.95
CA ARG A 114 -0.94 5.91 0.83
C ARG A 114 -2.17 5.41 1.58
N ILE A 115 -2.86 4.46 0.94
CA ILE A 115 -3.93 3.72 1.60
C ILE A 115 -3.55 2.25 1.58
N PHE A 116 -3.46 1.64 2.75
CA PHE A 116 -3.32 0.19 2.91
C PHE A 116 -4.64 -0.41 3.37
N VAL A 117 -5.07 -1.47 2.70
CA VAL A 117 -6.25 -2.27 3.10
C VAL A 117 -5.79 -3.68 3.41
N GLN A 118 -6.06 -4.17 4.62
CA GLN A 118 -5.78 -5.55 4.98
C GLN A 118 -6.81 -6.49 4.36
N LEU A 119 -6.36 -7.47 3.57
CA LEU A 119 -7.25 -8.35 2.79
C LEU A 119 -7.53 -9.69 3.46
N ASN A 120 -6.59 -10.24 4.21
CA ASN A 120 -6.81 -11.49 4.95
C ASN A 120 -6.85 -11.26 6.46
N GLU A 121 -7.38 -12.26 7.18
CA GLU A 121 -7.49 -12.21 8.65
C GLU A 121 -6.12 -11.96 9.26
N ASN A 122 -6.08 -11.05 10.23
CA ASN A 122 -4.90 -10.79 11.04
C ASN A 122 -5.06 -11.50 12.38
N LYS A 123 -4.20 -12.49 12.61
CA LYS A 123 -4.19 -13.26 13.87
C LYS A 123 -3.27 -12.65 14.94
N GLY A 124 -2.89 -11.39 14.77
CA GLY A 124 -2.12 -10.64 15.74
C GLY A 124 -0.65 -10.38 15.36
N ASP A 125 -0.18 -10.92 14.22
CA ASP A 125 1.24 -10.88 13.86
C ASP A 125 1.52 -10.20 12.50
N PHE A 126 0.54 -9.48 11.95
CA PHE A 126 0.72 -8.57 10.82
C PHE A 126 0.80 -7.15 11.35
N HIS A 127 1.98 -6.54 11.28
CA HIS A 127 2.24 -5.22 11.84
C HIS A 127 2.54 -4.19 10.75
N TYR A 128 2.02 -2.99 10.95
CA TYR A 128 2.49 -1.77 10.32
C TYR A 128 3.18 -0.95 11.41
N ARG A 129 4.44 -0.61 11.21
CA ARG A 129 5.19 0.23 12.14
C ARG A 129 5.48 1.57 11.50
N PHE A 130 5.30 2.61 12.28
CA PHE A 130 5.52 3.99 11.87
C PHE A 130 6.45 4.67 12.86
N GLN A 131 7.46 5.35 12.32
CA GLN A 131 8.43 6.11 13.09
C GLN A 131 8.28 7.59 12.75
N THR A 132 8.01 8.39 13.77
CA THR A 132 8.05 9.84 13.72
C THR A 132 9.19 10.33 14.60
N ALA A 133 9.48 11.64 14.62
CA ALA A 133 10.50 12.22 15.49
C ALA A 133 10.24 11.92 16.98
N ASP A 134 8.97 11.77 17.36
CA ASP A 134 8.55 11.70 18.77
C ASP A 134 7.96 10.34 19.17
N SER A 135 7.74 9.42 18.23
CA SER A 135 7.05 8.16 18.54
C SER A 135 7.38 7.03 17.57
N ASP A 136 7.34 5.80 18.09
CA ASP A 136 7.33 4.55 17.31
C ASP A 136 6.00 3.85 17.60
N VAL A 137 5.15 3.72 16.58
CA VAL A 137 3.79 3.18 16.70
C VAL A 137 3.66 1.92 15.88
N SER A 138 3.20 0.85 16.50
CA SER A 138 2.88 -0.42 15.83
C SER A 138 1.36 -0.61 15.74
N ILE A 139 0.88 -0.90 14.55
CA ILE A 139 -0.53 -0.99 14.22
C ILE A 139 -0.83 -2.34 13.61
N GLN A 140 -1.95 -2.93 14.00
CA GLN A 140 -2.48 -4.17 13.46
C GLN A 140 -3.83 -3.91 12.81
N LEU A 141 -3.87 -3.93 11.49
CA LEU A 141 -5.13 -3.84 10.77
C LEU A 141 -5.82 -5.20 10.73
N GLN A 142 -7.10 -5.23 11.03
CA GLN A 142 -7.94 -6.38 10.79
C GLN A 142 -8.42 -6.41 9.33
N LYS A 143 -8.87 -7.57 8.86
CA LYS A 143 -9.43 -7.70 7.52
C LYS A 143 -10.52 -6.67 7.26
N GLY A 144 -10.40 -5.96 6.13
CA GLY A 144 -11.31 -4.90 5.73
C GLY A 144 -11.08 -3.55 6.43
N GLN A 145 -10.13 -3.47 7.35
CA GLN A 145 -9.66 -2.18 7.85
C GLN A 145 -8.64 -1.58 6.91
N PHE A 146 -8.62 -0.28 6.80
CA PHE A 146 -7.61 0.44 6.05
C PHE A 146 -7.01 1.61 6.82
N LEU A 147 -5.82 1.95 6.42
CA LEU A 147 -5.00 2.99 6.98
C LEU A 147 -4.67 3.99 5.89
N ILE A 148 -4.90 5.27 6.16
CA ILE A 148 -4.41 6.37 5.33
C ILE A 148 -3.22 7.01 6.05
N PHE A 149 -2.11 7.22 5.35
CA PHE A 149 -0.95 7.91 5.92
C PHE A 149 -0.17 8.69 4.87
N ASN A 150 0.61 9.65 5.35
CA ASN A 150 1.54 10.39 4.54
C ASN A 150 2.92 9.68 4.55
N PRO A 151 3.37 9.11 3.43
CA PRO A 151 4.62 8.37 3.36
C PRO A 151 5.88 9.24 3.41
N ASP A 152 5.73 10.55 3.18
CA ASP A 152 6.84 11.50 3.09
C ASP A 152 7.36 11.91 4.46
N HIS A 153 6.43 12.00 5.42
CA HIS A 153 6.72 12.48 6.77
C HIS A 153 6.87 11.38 7.79
N THR A 154 6.69 10.12 7.37
CA THR A 154 6.62 9.02 8.32
C THR A 154 7.48 7.86 7.85
N GLY A 155 8.55 7.57 8.58
CA GLY A 155 9.27 6.32 8.41
C GLY A 155 8.31 5.16 8.64
N HIS A 156 8.21 4.24 7.70
CA HIS A 156 7.26 3.14 7.80
C HIS A 156 7.89 1.81 7.39
N GLN A 157 7.34 0.75 7.96
CA GLN A 157 7.70 -0.62 7.62
C GLN A 157 6.50 -1.54 7.79
N THR A 158 6.53 -2.71 7.18
CA THR A 158 5.55 -3.76 7.37
C THR A 158 6.22 -5.06 7.81
N GLN A 159 5.56 -5.81 8.68
CA GLN A 159 6.07 -7.07 9.19
C GLN A 159 5.00 -8.14 9.07
N ASN A 160 5.40 -9.32 8.62
CA ASN A 160 4.61 -10.54 8.68
C ASN A 160 5.37 -11.57 9.52
N LEU A 161 5.03 -11.68 10.78
CA LEU A 161 5.67 -12.59 11.73
C LEU A 161 4.95 -13.95 11.82
N THR A 162 4.01 -14.20 10.92
CA THR A 162 3.24 -15.46 10.87
C THR A 162 3.86 -16.48 9.93
N ASP A 163 3.26 -17.66 9.88
CA ASP A 163 3.57 -18.75 8.95
C ASP A 163 2.73 -18.75 7.65
N ILE A 164 1.83 -17.75 7.49
CA ILE A 164 0.99 -17.59 6.31
C ILE A 164 1.30 -16.29 5.56
N PRO A 165 1.13 -16.25 4.22
CA PRO A 165 1.29 -15.01 3.48
C PRO A 165 0.28 -13.94 3.91
N ARG A 166 0.76 -12.71 4.08
CA ARG A 166 -0.08 -11.55 4.31
C ARG A 166 -0.42 -10.88 2.98
N ASN A 167 -1.70 -10.65 2.74
CA ASN A 167 -2.17 -9.93 1.57
C ASN A 167 -2.71 -8.55 1.98
N ALA A 168 -2.23 -7.53 1.32
CA ALA A 168 -2.70 -6.16 1.51
C ALA A 168 -2.85 -5.45 0.17
N PHE A 169 -3.86 -4.61 0.08
CA PHE A 169 -4.10 -3.74 -1.07
C PHE A 169 -3.46 -2.38 -0.78
N MET A 170 -2.62 -1.88 -1.68
CA MET A 170 -2.01 -0.57 -1.53
C MET A 170 -2.44 0.33 -2.67
N LEU A 171 -2.92 1.52 -2.32
CA LEU A 171 -3.24 2.58 -3.24
C LEU A 171 -2.30 3.77 -3.01
N VAL A 172 -1.87 4.35 -4.10
CA VAL A 172 -1.27 5.68 -4.14
C VAL A 172 -2.32 6.64 -4.65
N VAL A 173 -2.68 7.62 -3.84
CA VAL A 173 -3.79 8.51 -4.12
C VAL A 173 -3.37 9.98 -4.02
N LYS A 174 -3.98 10.84 -4.83
CA LYS A 174 -3.83 12.29 -4.67
C LYS A 174 -4.79 12.82 -3.62
N ARG A 175 -4.27 13.71 -2.78
CA ARG A 175 -5.04 14.40 -1.76
C ARG A 175 -6.17 15.24 -2.40
N ASN A 176 -7.33 15.20 -1.78
CA ASN A 176 -8.48 16.00 -2.16
C ASN A 176 -9.39 16.25 -0.94
N ALA A 177 -10.46 17.02 -1.12
CA ALA A 177 -11.37 17.35 -0.04
C ALA A 177 -12.01 16.14 0.65
N TRP A 178 -12.24 15.03 -0.06
CA TRP A 178 -12.76 13.81 0.54
C TRP A 178 -11.75 13.18 1.50
N LEU A 179 -10.49 13.04 1.09
CA LEU A 179 -9.41 12.55 1.96
C LEU A 179 -9.21 13.48 3.16
N ASP A 180 -9.24 14.79 2.96
CA ASP A 180 -9.11 15.76 4.04
C ASP A 180 -10.24 15.64 5.07
N SER A 181 -11.46 15.35 4.61
CA SER A 181 -12.60 15.10 5.49
C SER A 181 -12.45 13.84 6.35
N LEU A 182 -11.74 12.83 5.84
CA LEU A 182 -11.47 11.58 6.57
C LEU A 182 -10.30 11.73 7.53
N THR A 183 -9.21 12.34 7.09
CA THR A 183 -7.97 12.44 7.87
C THR A 183 -8.00 13.55 8.90
N LYS A 184 -8.87 14.56 8.75
CA LYS A 184 -8.96 15.73 9.63
C LYS A 184 -7.60 16.40 9.87
N ASN A 185 -6.75 16.41 8.86
CA ASN A 185 -5.35 16.86 8.90
C ASN A 185 -4.42 16.04 9.82
N GLU A 186 -4.81 14.85 10.23
CA GLU A 186 -3.94 13.92 10.92
C GLU A 186 -2.99 13.25 9.92
N THR A 187 -1.77 12.95 10.35
CA THR A 187 -0.76 12.26 9.53
C THR A 187 -1.11 10.80 9.29
N MET A 188 -2.03 10.26 10.09
CA MET A 188 -2.46 8.87 10.04
C MET A 188 -3.90 8.70 10.51
N THR A 189 -4.70 7.99 9.75
CA THR A 189 -6.12 7.75 10.05
C THR A 189 -6.52 6.31 9.78
N PHE A 190 -7.28 5.71 10.70
CA PHE A 190 -7.84 4.35 10.58
C PHE A 190 -9.31 4.39 10.26
N ILE A 191 -9.73 3.60 9.30
CA ILE A 191 -11.13 3.50 8.91
C ILE A 191 -11.48 2.04 8.63
N ASN A 192 -12.67 1.63 9.09
CA ASN A 192 -13.24 0.36 8.68
C ASN A 192 -13.99 0.55 7.36
N ILE A 193 -13.65 -0.23 6.35
CA ILE A 193 -14.25 -0.15 5.02
C ILE A 193 -15.77 -0.33 5.04
N ASN A 194 -16.29 -1.13 5.98
CA ASN A 194 -17.72 -1.30 6.17
C ASN A 194 -18.43 -0.01 6.66
N GLU A 195 -17.71 0.90 7.27
CA GLU A 195 -18.26 2.21 7.67
C GLU A 195 -18.43 3.15 6.48
N LEU A 196 -17.53 3.07 5.51
CA LEU A 196 -17.69 3.80 4.24
C LEU A 196 -18.87 3.28 3.43
N ALA A 197 -19.04 1.96 3.34
CA ALA A 197 -20.15 1.35 2.64
C ALA A 197 -21.50 1.80 3.22
N LYS A 198 -21.64 1.78 4.54
CA LYS A 198 -22.86 2.24 5.23
C LYS A 198 -23.21 3.71 4.97
N LYS A 199 -22.21 4.58 4.82
CA LYS A 199 -22.46 5.98 4.52
C LYS A 199 -23.03 6.21 3.11
N ARG A 200 -22.80 5.29 2.17
CA ARG A 200 -23.35 5.35 0.81
C ARG A 200 -24.78 4.82 0.69
N GLU A 201 -25.19 3.91 1.60
CA GLU A 201 -26.57 3.39 1.60
C GLU A 201 -27.59 4.39 2.17
N VAL A 202 -27.13 5.50 2.74
CA VAL A 202 -27.96 6.52 3.42
C VAL A 202 -28.17 7.78 2.53
N VAL A 203 -27.67 7.77 1.29
CA VAL A 203 -27.87 8.89 0.32
C VAL A 203 -28.80 8.37 -0.83
#